data_3d301dd0bf15ce6c9f07f8bee52194fe
#
_entry.id   3d301dd0bf15ce6c9f07f8bee52194fe
#
_cell.length_a   1.000
_cell.length_b   1.000
_cell.length_c   1.000
_cell.angle_alpha   90.00
_cell.angle_beta   90.00
_cell.angle_gamma   90.00
#
_symmetry.space_group_name_H-M   'P 1'
#
loop_
_entity.id
_entity.type
_entity.pdbx_description
1 polymer ?
#
loop_
_entity_poly.entity_id
_entity_poly.type
_entity_poly.pdbx_seq_one_letter_code
_entity_poly.pdbx_strand_id
1 'polypeptide(L)'
;MMTSIGNSLYKVLLGILFFLMVSGCTNNEKSDAYGQFEAVKTTVSAKGSGELLSFTVSEGTNVRAGKEVAVIDTVQLNLKKDELFSQREAAESKIETIDAEIGVQQQKLETAQKNLKRIRAMRKDNAATEQQLDDGEGNVQTIQKQIQALETQKKSVRAEIKSISARLNQVEQQLADAHVINPVNGTVLTTFVEPYELVGQGQPLYQIANLDTLELRAYVSGAQLPSIKLGQPVEVLVDKNVDTNQQLSGRISWIASQAEFTPKMIQTKEERVTQVYAIKVKVPNPDGILKIGMP
;
A
#
# COMPACT_ATOMS: atom_id res chain seq x y z
N MET A 1 21.26 -15.96 93.49
CA MET A 1 22.04 -15.60 92.23
C MET A 1 21.59 -16.46 91.07
N MET A 2 20.29 -16.86 91.01
CA MET A 2 19.79 -17.79 89.91
C MET A 2 18.60 -17.25 89.15
N THR A 3 18.20 -16.00 89.30
CA THR A 3 17.03 -15.43 88.63
C THR A 3 17.36 -14.46 87.47
N SER A 4 18.68 -14.13 87.26
CA SER A 4 19.09 -13.16 86.22
C SER A 4 19.37 -13.77 84.89
N ILE A 5 19.72 -15.07 84.79
CA ILE A 5 20.13 -15.75 83.57
C ILE A 5 18.95 -16.13 82.68
N GLY A 6 17.77 -16.46 83.29
CA GLY A 6 16.60 -16.85 82.54
C GLY A 6 15.95 -15.71 81.76
N ASN A 7 16.03 -14.48 82.26
CA ASN A 7 15.44 -13.32 81.52
C ASN A 7 16.26 -12.84 80.34
N SER A 8 17.57 -13.07 80.37
CA SER A 8 18.44 -12.73 79.23
C SER A 8 18.30 -13.73 78.08
N LEU A 9 18.15 -15.02 78.44
CA LEU A 9 17.95 -16.10 77.40
C LEU A 9 16.61 -15.95 76.67
N TYR A 10 15.54 -15.57 77.48
CA TYR A 10 14.20 -15.35 76.89
C TYR A 10 14.18 -14.14 75.92
N LYS A 11 14.87 -13.06 76.21
CA LYS A 11 14.98 -11.89 75.36
C LYS A 11 15.79 -12.20 74.09
N VAL A 12 16.83 -13.01 74.16
CA VAL A 12 17.61 -13.46 72.99
C VAL A 12 16.79 -14.43 72.12
N LEU A 13 16.02 -15.34 72.77
CA LEU A 13 15.17 -16.27 72.02
C LEU A 13 13.98 -15.54 71.35
N LEU A 14 13.40 -14.52 71.99
CA LEU A 14 12.33 -13.69 71.44
C LEU A 14 12.86 -12.81 70.28
N GLY A 15 14.10 -12.31 70.37
CA GLY A 15 14.79 -11.56 69.28
C GLY A 15 15.06 -12.42 68.06
N ILE A 16 15.50 -13.68 68.27
CA ILE A 16 15.73 -14.63 67.17
C ILE A 16 14.44 -15.05 66.54
N LEU A 17 13.34 -15.25 67.31
CA LEU A 17 12.03 -15.57 66.80
C LEU A 17 11.43 -14.39 66.02
N PHE A 18 11.65 -13.15 66.40
CA PHE A 18 11.21 -11.95 65.69
C PHE A 18 12.00 -11.74 64.41
N PHE A 19 13.34 -12.08 64.40
CA PHE A 19 14.16 -12.00 63.18
C PHE A 19 13.82 -13.07 62.15
N LEU A 20 13.36 -14.24 62.57
CA LEU A 20 12.85 -15.31 61.68
C LEU A 20 11.49 -15.02 61.04
N MET A 21 10.70 -14.10 61.62
CA MET A 21 9.41 -13.70 61.04
C MET A 21 9.54 -12.65 59.93
N VAL A 22 10.68 -12.00 59.74
CA VAL A 22 10.91 -10.97 58.71
C VAL A 22 11.49 -11.56 57.40
N SER A 23 11.87 -12.86 57.37
CA SER A 23 12.50 -13.51 56.22
C SER A 23 11.51 -14.32 55.37
N GLY A 24 10.37 -13.73 55.02
CA GLY A 24 9.41 -14.55 54.31
C GLY A 24 8.40 -13.80 53.45
N CYS A 25 8.84 -13.04 52.47
CA CYS A 25 8.01 -12.70 51.33
C CYS A 25 8.90 -12.40 50.12
N THR A 26 9.53 -13.39 49.54
CA THR A 26 9.80 -13.33 48.12
C THR A 26 8.49 -13.61 47.41
N ASN A 27 7.77 -12.54 47.13
CA ASN A 27 6.57 -12.59 46.30
C ASN A 27 7.02 -12.94 44.85
N ASN A 28 7.09 -14.22 44.59
CA ASN A 28 7.33 -14.72 43.23
C ASN A 28 5.97 -14.60 42.52
N GLU A 29 5.60 -13.37 42.12
CA GLU A 29 4.39 -13.12 41.34
C GLU A 29 4.51 -13.86 40.01
N LYS A 30 3.77 -14.95 39.90
CA LYS A 30 3.64 -15.67 38.64
C LYS A 30 2.86 -14.79 37.69
N SER A 31 3.41 -14.59 36.48
CA SER A 31 2.70 -13.87 35.42
C SER A 31 1.40 -14.58 35.06
N ASP A 32 0.33 -13.82 34.87
CA ASP A 32 -1.00 -14.32 34.52
C ASP A 32 -1.07 -14.92 33.10
N ALA A 33 -0.20 -14.44 32.21
CA ALA A 33 -0.11 -14.87 30.81
C ALA A 33 1.33 -14.72 30.31
N TYR A 34 1.68 -15.52 29.32
CA TYR A 34 2.97 -15.50 28.63
C TYR A 34 2.74 -15.35 27.12
N GLY A 35 3.68 -14.70 26.46
CA GLY A 35 3.57 -14.44 25.03
C GLY A 35 4.89 -14.00 24.41
N GLN A 36 4.82 -13.50 23.20
CA GLN A 36 5.96 -12.93 22.48
C GLN A 36 5.56 -11.66 21.76
N PHE A 37 6.52 -10.77 21.57
CA PHE A 37 6.30 -9.54 20.85
C PHE A 37 6.28 -9.78 19.34
N GLU A 38 5.28 -9.21 18.70
CA GLU A 38 5.08 -9.23 17.25
C GLU A 38 4.97 -7.78 16.72
N ALA A 39 5.24 -7.59 15.44
CA ALA A 39 4.94 -6.36 14.72
C ALA A 39 4.22 -6.67 13.42
N VAL A 40 3.38 -5.75 12.98
CA VAL A 40 2.76 -5.83 11.66
C VAL A 40 3.82 -5.53 10.61
N LYS A 41 4.17 -6.55 9.84
CA LYS A 41 5.18 -6.46 8.79
C LYS A 41 4.53 -6.13 7.46
N THR A 42 5.05 -5.11 6.77
CA THR A 42 4.66 -4.76 5.42
C THR A 42 5.77 -5.18 4.47
N THR A 43 5.45 -6.04 3.51
CA THR A 43 6.38 -6.38 2.44
C THR A 43 6.20 -5.40 1.29
N VAL A 44 7.26 -4.71 0.93
CA VAL A 44 7.31 -3.81 -0.23
C VAL A 44 7.87 -4.58 -1.41
N SER A 45 7.09 -4.64 -2.49
CA SER A 45 7.43 -5.40 -3.69
C SER A 45 7.56 -4.48 -4.90
N ALA A 46 8.35 -4.89 -5.89
CA ALA A 46 8.48 -4.22 -7.17
C ALA A 46 7.12 -4.20 -7.91
N LYS A 47 6.72 -3.04 -8.43
CA LYS A 47 5.52 -2.91 -9.28
C LYS A 47 5.85 -3.04 -10.76
N GLY A 48 7.10 -2.78 -11.14
CA GLY A 48 7.66 -2.96 -12.48
C GLY A 48 8.64 -4.12 -12.53
N SER A 49 9.19 -4.37 -13.73
CA SER A 49 10.26 -5.34 -13.97
C SER A 49 11.43 -4.68 -14.70
N GLY A 50 12.65 -5.02 -14.33
CA GLY A 50 13.88 -4.48 -14.92
C GLY A 50 15.04 -4.57 -13.94
N GLU A 51 16.21 -4.03 -14.31
CA GLU A 51 17.36 -3.93 -13.43
C GLU A 51 17.13 -2.86 -12.36
N LEU A 52 17.50 -3.15 -11.12
CA LEU A 52 17.38 -2.24 -9.98
C LEU A 52 18.57 -1.26 -9.99
N LEU A 53 18.41 -0.09 -10.61
CA LEU A 53 19.49 0.91 -10.75
C LEU A 53 19.94 1.51 -9.42
N SER A 54 19.02 1.63 -8.47
CA SER A 54 19.31 2.10 -7.12
C SER A 54 18.42 1.43 -6.10
N PHE A 55 18.99 1.14 -4.94
CA PHE A 55 18.29 0.63 -3.77
C PHE A 55 18.92 1.25 -2.52
N THR A 56 18.19 2.15 -1.84
CA THR A 56 18.75 3.05 -0.81
C THR A 56 18.39 2.65 0.61
N VAL A 57 17.76 1.48 0.79
CA VAL A 57 17.40 0.96 2.11
C VAL A 57 18.36 -0.15 2.54
N SER A 58 18.61 -0.22 3.84
CA SER A 58 19.35 -1.30 4.47
C SER A 58 18.67 -1.72 5.77
N GLU A 59 18.91 -2.95 6.19
CA GLU A 59 18.35 -3.49 7.43
C GLU A 59 18.67 -2.59 8.63
N GLY A 60 17.70 -2.42 9.51
CA GLY A 60 17.81 -1.57 10.70
C GLY A 60 17.60 -0.07 10.46
N THR A 61 17.50 0.40 9.21
CA THR A 61 17.27 1.82 8.92
C THR A 61 15.78 2.21 9.06
N ASN A 62 15.55 3.41 9.57
CA ASN A 62 14.22 4.01 9.63
C ASN A 62 13.90 4.71 8.30
N VAL A 63 12.75 4.35 7.70
CA VAL A 63 12.28 4.92 6.43
C VAL A 63 10.89 5.52 6.63
N ARG A 64 10.71 6.75 6.11
CA ARG A 64 9.41 7.45 6.15
C ARG A 64 8.54 7.04 4.96
N ALA A 65 7.24 7.05 5.17
CA ALA A 65 6.26 6.93 4.08
C ALA A 65 6.47 8.05 3.04
N GLY A 66 6.30 7.72 1.77
CA GLY A 66 6.50 8.65 0.65
C GLY A 66 7.94 8.82 0.19
N LYS A 67 8.93 8.25 0.87
CA LYS A 67 10.33 8.28 0.41
C LYS A 67 10.54 7.31 -0.75
N GLU A 68 11.18 7.77 -1.83
CA GLU A 68 11.67 6.90 -2.89
C GLU A 68 12.83 6.06 -2.36
N VAL A 69 12.77 4.76 -2.54
CA VAL A 69 13.72 3.80 -1.98
C VAL A 69 14.43 2.96 -3.01
N ALA A 70 13.85 2.87 -4.21
CA ALA A 70 14.44 2.13 -5.32
C ALA A 70 13.99 2.71 -6.66
N VAL A 71 14.84 2.55 -7.66
CA VAL A 71 14.56 2.90 -9.06
C VAL A 71 14.89 1.70 -9.94
N ILE A 72 13.91 1.26 -10.71
CA ILE A 72 14.04 0.20 -11.72
C ILE A 72 14.36 0.87 -13.07
N ASP A 73 15.14 0.22 -13.92
CA ASP A 73 15.50 0.75 -15.25
C ASP A 73 14.25 1.06 -16.08
N THR A 74 14.22 2.28 -16.62
CA THR A 74 13.11 2.83 -17.39
C THR A 74 13.46 3.10 -18.86
N VAL A 75 14.66 2.74 -19.32
CA VAL A 75 15.12 3.06 -20.68
C VAL A 75 14.13 2.56 -21.74
N GLN A 76 13.71 1.30 -21.65
CA GLN A 76 12.76 0.72 -22.62
C GLN A 76 11.37 1.38 -22.56
N LEU A 77 10.92 1.76 -21.37
CA LEU A 77 9.64 2.45 -21.19
C LEU A 77 9.68 3.88 -21.77
N ASN A 78 10.79 4.59 -21.60
CA ASN A 78 10.96 5.91 -22.19
C ASN A 78 10.99 5.84 -23.72
N LEU A 79 11.73 4.89 -24.31
CA LEU A 79 11.72 4.67 -25.77
C LEU A 79 10.31 4.36 -26.28
N LYS A 80 9.53 3.56 -25.55
CA LYS A 80 8.14 3.26 -25.90
C LYS A 80 7.23 4.47 -25.80
N LYS A 81 7.45 5.33 -24.78
CA LYS A 81 6.74 6.61 -24.64
C LYS A 81 6.99 7.50 -25.83
N ASP A 82 8.27 7.66 -26.25
CA ASP A 82 8.66 8.50 -27.38
C ASP A 82 8.09 7.98 -28.70
N GLU A 83 8.08 6.66 -28.91
CA GLU A 83 7.43 6.04 -30.07
C GLU A 83 5.93 6.39 -30.12
N LEU A 84 5.20 6.21 -29.03
CA LEU A 84 3.77 6.51 -28.97
C LEU A 84 3.49 8.01 -29.11
N PHE A 85 4.37 8.86 -28.58
CA PHE A 85 4.26 10.29 -28.75
C PHE A 85 4.36 10.67 -30.24
N SER A 86 5.36 10.14 -30.96
CA SER A 86 5.53 10.36 -32.39
C SER A 86 4.35 9.83 -33.22
N GLN A 87 3.78 8.67 -32.84
CA GLN A 87 2.57 8.13 -33.47
C GLN A 87 1.37 9.06 -33.28
N ARG A 88 1.20 9.64 -32.08
CA ARG A 88 0.12 10.60 -31.80
C ARG A 88 0.29 11.86 -32.65
N GLU A 89 1.49 12.42 -32.71
CA GLU A 89 1.79 13.61 -33.49
C GLU A 89 1.50 13.40 -34.99
N ALA A 90 1.88 12.23 -35.54
CA ALA A 90 1.54 11.87 -36.91
C ALA A 90 0.02 11.76 -37.15
N ALA A 91 -0.74 11.26 -36.18
CA ALA A 91 -2.19 11.20 -36.28
C ALA A 91 -2.85 12.58 -36.12
N GLU A 92 -2.29 13.47 -35.29
CA GLU A 92 -2.73 14.87 -35.17
C GLU A 92 -2.52 15.63 -36.48
N SER A 93 -1.39 15.44 -37.17
CA SER A 93 -1.11 16.03 -38.47
C SER A 93 -2.11 15.58 -39.55
N LYS A 94 -2.62 14.33 -39.48
CA LYS A 94 -3.71 13.88 -40.37
C LYS A 94 -5.01 14.65 -40.13
N ILE A 95 -5.30 15.05 -38.90
CA ILE A 95 -6.47 15.89 -38.57
C ILE A 95 -6.36 17.25 -39.28
N GLU A 96 -5.18 17.88 -39.23
CA GLU A 96 -4.93 19.17 -39.89
C GLU A 96 -5.13 19.08 -41.40
N THR A 97 -4.66 17.98 -42.00
CA THR A 97 -4.87 17.72 -43.45
C THR A 97 -6.35 17.58 -43.80
N ILE A 98 -7.11 16.80 -43.02
CA ILE A 98 -8.56 16.63 -43.22
C ILE A 98 -9.29 17.95 -43.02
N ASP A 99 -8.90 18.76 -42.05
CA ASP A 99 -9.49 20.07 -41.80
C ASP A 99 -9.28 21.05 -42.95
N ALA A 100 -8.10 21.01 -43.56
CA ALA A 100 -7.81 21.78 -44.79
C ALA A 100 -8.69 21.31 -45.96
N GLU A 101 -8.86 19.99 -46.13
CA GLU A 101 -9.75 19.43 -47.17
C GLU A 101 -11.21 19.83 -46.94
N ILE A 102 -11.71 19.75 -45.68
CA ILE A 102 -13.05 20.24 -45.31
C ILE A 102 -13.20 21.73 -45.68
N GLY A 103 -12.20 22.55 -45.37
CA GLY A 103 -12.22 23.99 -45.72
C GLY A 103 -12.39 24.23 -47.23
N VAL A 104 -11.66 23.45 -48.06
CA VAL A 104 -11.80 23.52 -49.52
C VAL A 104 -13.21 23.13 -49.97
N GLN A 105 -13.78 22.04 -49.42
CA GLN A 105 -15.13 21.61 -49.78
C GLN A 105 -16.21 22.60 -49.28
N GLN A 106 -16.02 23.22 -48.15
CA GLN A 106 -16.92 24.27 -47.65
C GLN A 106 -16.95 25.50 -48.57
N GLN A 107 -15.78 25.91 -49.12
CA GLN A 107 -15.73 27.00 -50.08
C GLN A 107 -16.44 26.64 -51.39
N LYS A 108 -16.30 25.39 -51.86
CA LYS A 108 -17.03 24.88 -53.03
C LYS A 108 -18.57 24.87 -52.77
N LEU A 109 -18.98 24.45 -51.55
CA LEU A 109 -20.38 24.41 -51.14
C LEU A 109 -20.98 25.82 -51.18
N GLU A 110 -20.30 26.81 -50.62
CA GLU A 110 -20.75 28.21 -50.63
C GLU A 110 -20.96 28.72 -52.09
N THR A 111 -20.03 28.41 -53.00
CA THR A 111 -20.10 28.78 -54.38
C THR A 111 -21.30 28.11 -55.09
N ALA A 112 -21.46 26.78 -54.87
CA ALA A 112 -22.59 26.02 -55.40
C ALA A 112 -23.95 26.53 -54.90
N GLN A 113 -24.04 26.86 -53.63
CA GLN A 113 -25.26 27.45 -53.04
C GLN A 113 -25.61 28.82 -53.62
N LYS A 114 -24.61 29.68 -53.83
CA LYS A 114 -24.80 30.99 -54.51
C LYS A 114 -25.33 30.76 -55.95
N ASN A 115 -24.79 29.81 -56.68
CA ASN A 115 -25.20 29.47 -58.03
C ASN A 115 -26.64 28.91 -58.03
N LEU A 116 -26.96 27.97 -57.15
CA LEU A 116 -28.32 27.42 -57.02
C LEU A 116 -29.35 28.49 -56.69
N LYS A 117 -29.00 29.44 -55.82
CA LYS A 117 -29.86 30.62 -55.51
C LYS A 117 -30.17 31.46 -56.76
N ARG A 118 -29.16 31.63 -57.64
CA ARG A 118 -29.32 32.34 -58.91
C ARG A 118 -30.23 31.56 -59.86
N ILE A 119 -30.03 30.24 -60.02
CA ILE A 119 -30.87 29.39 -60.87
C ILE A 119 -32.31 29.41 -60.37
N ARG A 120 -32.55 29.33 -59.07
CA ARG A 120 -33.89 29.42 -58.50
C ARG A 120 -34.56 30.77 -58.78
N ALA A 121 -33.85 31.88 -58.78
CA ALA A 121 -34.39 33.20 -59.18
C ALA A 121 -34.76 33.22 -60.67
N MET A 122 -33.86 32.79 -61.54
CA MET A 122 -34.08 32.67 -63.00
C MET A 122 -35.28 31.75 -63.35
N ARG A 123 -35.48 30.67 -62.55
CA ARG A 123 -36.62 29.74 -62.74
C ARG A 123 -37.95 30.44 -62.44
N LYS A 124 -38.02 31.31 -61.44
CA LYS A 124 -39.18 32.12 -61.13
C LYS A 124 -39.60 33.03 -62.30
N ASP A 125 -38.63 33.52 -63.04
CA ASP A 125 -38.80 34.37 -64.20
C ASP A 125 -38.91 33.55 -65.52
N ASN A 126 -39.07 32.22 -65.46
CA ASN A 126 -39.11 31.27 -66.58
C ASN A 126 -37.83 31.32 -67.46
N ALA A 127 -36.70 31.77 -66.90
CA ALA A 127 -35.40 31.93 -67.61
C ALA A 127 -34.40 30.76 -67.34
N ALA A 128 -34.82 29.71 -66.59
CA ALA A 128 -34.03 28.49 -66.38
C ALA A 128 -34.89 27.25 -66.56
N THR A 129 -34.28 26.11 -67.00
CA THR A 129 -34.93 24.82 -67.16
C THR A 129 -35.01 24.07 -65.82
N GLU A 130 -35.94 23.10 -65.75
CA GLU A 130 -36.07 22.20 -64.58
C GLU A 130 -34.77 21.38 -64.37
N GLN A 131 -34.22 20.88 -65.47
CA GLN A 131 -32.94 20.16 -65.44
C GLN A 131 -31.81 20.98 -64.84
N GLN A 132 -31.70 22.30 -65.16
CA GLN A 132 -30.71 23.18 -64.51
C GLN A 132 -30.90 23.33 -63.04
N LEU A 133 -32.13 23.33 -62.55
CA LEU A 133 -32.44 23.37 -61.11
C LEU A 133 -32.02 22.06 -60.44
N ASP A 134 -32.41 20.91 -61.01
CA ASP A 134 -32.09 19.61 -60.47
C ASP A 134 -30.54 19.38 -60.44
N ASP A 135 -29.82 19.77 -61.52
CA ASP A 135 -28.36 19.71 -61.56
C ASP A 135 -27.73 20.59 -60.46
N GLY A 136 -28.26 21.78 -60.23
CA GLY A 136 -27.80 22.66 -59.17
C GLY A 136 -28.04 22.12 -57.77
N GLU A 137 -29.17 21.50 -57.53
CA GLU A 137 -29.48 20.87 -56.23
C GLU A 137 -28.63 19.63 -56.02
N GLY A 138 -28.52 18.76 -57.04
CA GLY A 138 -27.64 17.58 -56.98
C GLY A 138 -26.19 17.90 -56.68
N ASN A 139 -25.68 18.99 -57.29
CA ASN A 139 -24.29 19.44 -57.03
C ASN A 139 -24.12 19.87 -55.55
N VAL A 140 -25.01 20.67 -55.00
CA VAL A 140 -24.98 21.07 -53.58
C VAL A 140 -25.03 19.84 -52.67
N GLN A 141 -25.93 18.89 -52.96
CA GLN A 141 -26.07 17.66 -52.18
C GLN A 141 -24.81 16.81 -52.23
N THR A 142 -24.18 16.70 -53.42
CA THR A 142 -22.92 15.94 -53.57
C THR A 142 -21.80 16.50 -52.72
N ILE A 143 -21.60 17.84 -52.72
CA ILE A 143 -20.56 18.48 -51.94
C ILE A 143 -20.85 18.30 -50.42
N GLN A 144 -22.10 18.42 -50.01
CA GLN A 144 -22.49 18.16 -48.62
C GLN A 144 -22.12 16.74 -48.17
N LYS A 145 -22.37 15.73 -49.03
CA LYS A 145 -22.01 14.33 -48.74
C LYS A 145 -20.48 14.14 -48.68
N GLN A 146 -19.70 14.85 -49.48
CA GLN A 146 -18.25 14.83 -49.44
C GLN A 146 -17.73 15.41 -48.09
N ILE A 147 -18.31 16.53 -47.63
CA ILE A 147 -17.96 17.09 -46.33
C ILE A 147 -18.28 16.09 -45.20
N GLN A 148 -19.48 15.48 -45.25
CA GLN A 148 -19.90 14.48 -44.27
C GLN A 148 -18.94 13.26 -44.23
N ALA A 149 -18.44 12.82 -45.39
CA ALA A 149 -17.44 11.74 -45.46
C ALA A 149 -16.11 12.13 -44.78
N LEU A 150 -15.60 13.34 -45.06
CA LEU A 150 -14.38 13.87 -44.43
C LEU A 150 -14.53 14.05 -42.90
N GLU A 151 -15.70 14.52 -42.45
CA GLU A 151 -15.99 14.60 -41.01
C GLU A 151 -16.00 13.22 -40.35
N THR A 152 -16.54 12.19 -41.05
CA THR A 152 -16.50 10.81 -40.56
C THR A 152 -15.06 10.29 -40.48
N GLN A 153 -14.25 10.58 -41.51
CA GLN A 153 -12.82 10.25 -41.50
C GLN A 153 -12.08 10.93 -40.35
N LYS A 154 -12.33 12.24 -40.13
CA LYS A 154 -11.77 12.99 -39.00
C LYS A 154 -12.16 12.35 -37.66
N LYS A 155 -13.41 11.92 -37.50
CA LYS A 155 -13.88 11.21 -36.31
C LYS A 155 -13.12 9.90 -36.06
N SER A 156 -12.81 9.16 -37.12
CA SER A 156 -12.00 7.93 -37.05
C SER A 156 -10.59 8.20 -36.56
N VAL A 157 -9.92 9.23 -37.12
CA VAL A 157 -8.56 9.63 -36.68
C VAL A 157 -8.55 10.13 -35.25
N ARG A 158 -9.58 10.87 -34.81
CA ARG A 158 -9.72 11.25 -33.37
C ARG A 158 -9.85 10.04 -32.46
N ALA A 159 -10.53 8.99 -32.89
CA ALA A 159 -10.63 7.73 -32.13
C ALA A 159 -9.24 7.02 -32.04
N GLU A 160 -8.46 7.07 -33.14
CA GLU A 160 -7.08 6.58 -33.14
C GLU A 160 -6.20 7.34 -32.13
N ILE A 161 -6.24 8.69 -32.16
CA ILE A 161 -5.50 9.56 -31.20
C ILE A 161 -5.90 9.21 -29.76
N LYS A 162 -7.17 9.01 -29.48
CA LYS A 162 -7.65 8.61 -28.16
C LYS A 162 -7.08 7.26 -27.71
N SER A 163 -6.99 6.30 -28.63
CA SER A 163 -6.39 4.98 -28.37
C SER A 163 -4.89 5.09 -28.06
N ILE A 164 -4.14 5.91 -28.83
CA ILE A 164 -2.72 6.15 -28.57
C ILE A 164 -2.52 6.85 -27.22
N SER A 165 -3.34 7.84 -26.91
CA SER A 165 -3.30 8.54 -25.62
C SER A 165 -3.55 7.60 -24.44
N ALA A 166 -4.45 6.62 -24.58
CA ALA A 166 -4.66 5.61 -23.55
C ALA A 166 -3.43 4.72 -23.34
N ARG A 167 -2.72 4.36 -24.41
CA ARG A 167 -1.45 3.61 -24.32
C ARG A 167 -0.33 4.46 -23.69
N LEU A 168 -0.26 5.76 -24.00
CA LEU A 168 0.67 6.69 -23.36
C LEU A 168 0.45 6.73 -21.84
N ASN A 169 -0.79 6.89 -21.39
CA ASN A 169 -1.12 6.88 -19.97
C ASN A 169 -0.70 5.55 -19.29
N GLN A 170 -0.84 4.43 -19.99
CA GLN A 170 -0.39 3.13 -19.48
C GLN A 170 1.13 3.09 -19.29
N VAL A 171 1.91 3.59 -20.27
CA VAL A 171 3.37 3.66 -20.15
C VAL A 171 3.80 4.63 -19.06
N GLU A 172 3.11 5.76 -18.90
CA GLU A 172 3.37 6.72 -17.83
C GLU A 172 3.11 6.12 -16.44
N GLN A 173 2.07 5.29 -16.30
CA GLN A 173 1.85 4.54 -15.06
C GLN A 173 2.98 3.53 -14.80
N GLN A 174 3.45 2.82 -15.83
CA GLN A 174 4.58 1.89 -15.69
C GLN A 174 5.88 2.61 -15.30
N LEU A 175 6.12 3.81 -15.86
CA LEU A 175 7.23 4.67 -15.46
C LEU A 175 7.13 5.10 -13.98
N ALA A 176 5.93 5.48 -13.53
CA ALA A 176 5.69 5.80 -12.13
C ALA A 176 5.90 4.58 -11.21
N ASP A 177 5.49 3.39 -11.66
CA ASP A 177 5.65 2.14 -10.90
C ASP A 177 7.11 1.65 -10.84
N ALA A 178 8.00 2.14 -11.73
CA ALA A 178 9.43 1.89 -11.68
C ALA A 178 10.13 2.64 -10.52
N HIS A 179 9.51 3.69 -10.00
CA HIS A 179 9.94 4.41 -8.82
C HIS A 179 9.27 3.80 -7.58
N VAL A 180 10.01 3.04 -6.79
CA VAL A 180 9.48 2.37 -5.61
C VAL A 180 9.42 3.34 -4.44
N ILE A 181 8.20 3.66 -4.03
CA ILE A 181 7.92 4.55 -2.90
C ILE A 181 7.58 3.73 -1.66
N ASN A 182 8.23 4.03 -0.54
CA ASN A 182 7.92 3.38 0.74
C ASN A 182 6.51 3.75 1.22
N PRO A 183 5.63 2.77 1.49
CA PRO A 183 4.22 3.04 1.81
C PRO A 183 3.97 3.44 3.26
N VAL A 184 4.83 3.07 4.21
CA VAL A 184 4.61 3.22 5.66
C VAL A 184 5.85 3.73 6.38
N ASN A 185 5.66 4.40 7.51
CA ASN A 185 6.78 4.72 8.41
C ASN A 185 7.21 3.45 9.16
N GLY A 186 8.52 3.23 9.29
CA GLY A 186 9.00 2.09 10.07
C GLY A 186 10.49 1.83 9.90
N THR A 187 10.92 0.72 10.49
CA THR A 187 12.29 0.20 10.38
C THR A 187 12.32 -0.94 9.39
N VAL A 188 13.30 -0.95 8.50
CA VAL A 188 13.54 -2.07 7.57
C VAL A 188 14.02 -3.27 8.37
N LEU A 189 13.31 -4.38 8.25
CA LEU A 189 13.61 -5.63 8.97
C LEU A 189 14.56 -6.52 8.17
N THR A 190 14.30 -6.65 6.87
CA THR A 190 15.05 -7.53 5.96
C THR A 190 14.97 -6.97 4.55
N THR A 191 16.07 -7.03 3.81
CA THR A 191 16.15 -6.80 2.37
C THR A 191 16.23 -8.14 1.66
N PHE A 192 15.61 -8.24 0.47
CA PHE A 192 15.54 -9.47 -0.33
C PHE A 192 16.28 -9.35 -1.66
N VAL A 193 16.77 -8.14 -1.98
CA VAL A 193 17.45 -7.81 -3.22
C VAL A 193 18.59 -6.84 -2.96
N GLU A 194 19.53 -6.80 -3.90
CA GLU A 194 20.65 -5.87 -3.91
C GLU A 194 20.56 -4.93 -5.14
N PRO A 195 21.24 -3.76 -5.13
CA PRO A 195 21.38 -2.94 -6.32
C PRO A 195 21.96 -3.73 -7.50
N TYR A 196 21.48 -3.42 -8.71
CA TYR A 196 21.86 -4.05 -9.97
C TYR A 196 21.34 -5.48 -10.18
N GLU A 197 20.48 -5.97 -9.31
CA GLU A 197 19.76 -7.22 -9.56
C GLU A 197 18.57 -6.98 -10.50
N LEU A 198 18.24 -8.01 -11.27
CA LEU A 198 17.04 -8.03 -12.11
C LEU A 198 15.83 -8.40 -11.25
N VAL A 199 14.82 -7.52 -11.22
CA VAL A 199 13.58 -7.75 -10.46
C VAL A 199 12.39 -7.91 -11.38
N GLY A 200 11.44 -8.73 -10.95
CA GLY A 200 10.15 -8.93 -11.62
C GLY A 200 9.00 -8.25 -10.91
N GLN A 201 7.90 -8.02 -11.61
CA GLN A 201 6.69 -7.48 -11.01
C GLN A 201 6.17 -8.41 -9.88
N GLY A 202 5.89 -7.85 -8.72
CA GLY A 202 5.45 -8.59 -7.52
C GLY A 202 6.59 -9.16 -6.68
N GLN A 203 7.85 -9.10 -7.14
CA GLN A 203 8.99 -9.59 -6.38
C GLN A 203 9.18 -8.75 -5.10
N PRO A 204 9.29 -9.39 -3.91
CA PRO A 204 9.62 -8.71 -2.67
C PRO A 204 10.98 -8.02 -2.75
N LEU A 205 11.05 -6.75 -2.34
CA LEU A 205 12.29 -5.98 -2.26
C LEU A 205 12.81 -5.90 -0.82
N TYR A 206 11.93 -5.57 0.11
CA TYR A 206 12.26 -5.51 1.53
C TYR A 206 11.01 -5.63 2.40
N GLN A 207 11.22 -5.85 3.69
CA GLN A 207 10.17 -5.89 4.71
C GLN A 207 10.39 -4.78 5.73
N ILE A 208 9.32 -4.05 6.06
CA ILE A 208 9.34 -2.91 6.99
C ILE A 208 8.25 -3.09 8.05
N ALA A 209 8.52 -2.66 9.27
CA ALA A 209 7.53 -2.61 10.35
C ALA A 209 7.70 -1.35 11.20
N ASN A 210 6.60 -0.86 11.75
CA ASN A 210 6.68 0.14 12.81
C ASN A 210 7.07 -0.55 14.13
N LEU A 211 8.21 -0.16 14.69
CA LEU A 211 8.75 -0.68 15.94
C LEU A 211 8.52 0.27 17.14
N ASP A 212 7.90 1.45 16.95
CA ASP A 212 7.60 2.40 18.03
C ASP A 212 6.49 1.87 18.96
N THR A 213 5.70 0.93 18.46
CA THR A 213 4.68 0.21 19.23
C THR A 213 4.65 -1.23 18.76
N LEU A 214 4.88 -2.16 19.69
CA LEU A 214 4.81 -3.58 19.41
C LEU A 214 3.52 -4.19 19.99
N GLU A 215 3.11 -5.33 19.43
CA GLU A 215 2.00 -6.14 19.92
C GLU A 215 2.55 -7.35 20.66
N LEU A 216 2.32 -7.44 21.97
CA LEU A 216 2.54 -8.67 22.72
C LEU A 216 1.37 -9.60 22.44
N ARG A 217 1.60 -10.71 21.76
CA ARG A 217 0.64 -11.80 21.63
C ARG A 217 0.82 -12.75 22.79
N ALA A 218 -0.10 -12.69 23.76
CA ALA A 218 -0.08 -13.52 24.95
C ALA A 218 -1.29 -14.47 24.97
N TYR A 219 -1.18 -15.53 25.78
CA TYR A 219 -2.18 -16.58 25.86
C TYR A 219 -2.76 -16.68 27.28
N VAL A 220 -4.07 -16.67 27.37
CA VAL A 220 -4.83 -16.74 28.63
C VAL A 220 -5.72 -17.97 28.63
N SER A 221 -5.99 -18.51 29.83
CA SER A 221 -6.91 -19.65 29.98
C SER A 221 -8.37 -19.22 29.84
N GLY A 222 -9.26 -20.15 29.52
CA GLY A 222 -10.70 -19.90 29.49
C GLY A 222 -11.27 -19.39 30.81
N ALA A 223 -10.65 -19.74 31.96
CA ALA A 223 -11.06 -19.26 33.27
C ALA A 223 -10.73 -17.79 33.49
N GLN A 224 -9.66 -17.26 32.89
CA GLN A 224 -9.26 -15.85 33.00
C GLN A 224 -10.06 -14.95 32.05
N LEU A 225 -10.57 -15.50 30.95
CA LEU A 225 -11.21 -14.73 29.87
C LEU A 225 -12.36 -13.78 30.37
N PRO A 226 -13.26 -14.18 31.31
CA PRO A 226 -14.32 -13.30 31.78
C PRO A 226 -13.83 -12.03 32.48
N SER A 227 -12.62 -12.03 33.04
CA SER A 227 -12.01 -10.89 33.74
C SER A 227 -11.27 -9.93 32.79
N ILE A 228 -11.08 -10.29 31.50
CA ILE A 228 -10.31 -9.55 30.53
C ILE A 228 -11.23 -8.73 29.63
N LYS A 229 -10.92 -7.43 29.47
CA LYS A 229 -11.72 -6.49 28.67
C LYS A 229 -10.86 -5.78 27.65
N LEU A 230 -11.45 -5.52 26.49
CA LEU A 230 -10.81 -4.70 25.46
C LEU A 230 -10.53 -3.28 26.02
N GLY A 231 -9.32 -2.75 25.75
CA GLY A 231 -8.88 -1.46 26.27
C GLY A 231 -8.34 -1.47 27.69
N GLN A 232 -8.42 -2.60 28.40
CA GLN A 232 -7.92 -2.74 29.77
C GLN A 232 -6.40 -2.47 29.81
N PRO A 233 -5.92 -1.63 30.76
CA PRO A 233 -4.50 -1.48 31.01
C PRO A 233 -3.95 -2.75 31.64
N VAL A 234 -2.76 -3.15 31.22
CA VAL A 234 -2.04 -4.31 31.75
C VAL A 234 -0.57 -3.95 31.95
N GLU A 235 0.04 -4.62 32.89
CA GLU A 235 1.47 -4.56 33.13
C GLU A 235 2.16 -5.69 32.36
N VAL A 236 3.21 -5.33 31.64
CA VAL A 236 3.99 -6.25 30.83
C VAL A 236 5.39 -6.33 31.41
N LEU A 237 5.79 -7.53 31.78
CA LEU A 237 7.10 -7.83 32.33
C LEU A 237 8.01 -8.34 31.22
N VAL A 238 9.15 -7.70 31.03
CA VAL A 238 10.18 -8.13 30.08
C VAL A 238 11.51 -8.31 30.81
N ASP A 239 12.29 -9.29 30.40
CA ASP A 239 13.56 -9.56 31.03
C ASP A 239 14.53 -8.37 30.81
N LYS A 240 14.95 -7.74 31.92
CA LYS A 240 15.99 -6.71 31.88
C LYS A 240 17.39 -7.33 31.97
N ASN A 241 17.51 -8.36 32.83
CA ASN A 241 18.68 -9.21 32.99
C ASN A 241 18.24 -10.55 33.59
N VAL A 242 19.19 -11.43 33.91
CA VAL A 242 18.90 -12.80 34.43
C VAL A 242 18.03 -12.81 35.68
N ASP A 243 18.12 -11.76 36.51
CA ASP A 243 17.49 -11.72 37.83
C ASP A 243 16.38 -10.66 37.98
N THR A 244 16.22 -9.75 37.01
CA THR A 244 15.29 -8.62 37.15
C THR A 244 14.47 -8.37 35.88
N ASN A 245 13.18 -8.08 36.06
CA ASN A 245 12.25 -7.71 35.01
C ASN A 245 12.10 -6.19 34.95
N GLN A 246 11.89 -5.68 33.74
CA GLN A 246 11.44 -4.32 33.49
C GLN A 246 9.93 -4.34 33.29
N GLN A 247 9.23 -3.45 33.98
CA GLN A 247 7.81 -3.25 33.88
C GLN A 247 7.49 -2.23 32.82
N LEU A 248 6.61 -2.58 31.88
CA LEU A 248 6.08 -1.72 30.84
C LEU A 248 4.56 -1.69 30.91
N SER A 249 3.97 -0.58 30.52
CA SER A 249 2.51 -0.46 30.46
C SER A 249 2.02 -0.80 29.06
N GLY A 250 0.97 -1.62 28.99
CA GLY A 250 0.31 -1.96 27.74
C GLY A 250 -1.22 -1.81 27.84
N ARG A 251 -1.90 -1.95 26.71
CA ARG A 251 -3.36 -2.02 26.63
C ARG A 251 -3.80 -3.18 25.76
N ILE A 252 -4.80 -3.92 26.23
CA ILE A 252 -5.41 -5.00 25.46
C ILE A 252 -6.10 -4.39 24.24
N SER A 253 -5.63 -4.76 23.05
CA SER A 253 -6.13 -4.27 21.76
C SER A 253 -7.01 -5.27 21.02
N TRP A 254 -6.90 -6.55 21.36
CA TRP A 254 -7.67 -7.61 20.74
C TRP A 254 -7.74 -8.85 21.63
N ILE A 255 -8.86 -9.57 21.55
CA ILE A 255 -9.10 -10.83 22.24
C ILE A 255 -9.64 -11.81 21.22
N ALA A 256 -9.05 -13.01 21.14
CA ALA A 256 -9.50 -14.05 20.22
C ALA A 256 -10.93 -14.50 20.51
N SER A 257 -11.73 -14.65 19.46
CA SER A 257 -13.10 -15.18 19.54
C SER A 257 -13.15 -16.71 19.53
N GLN A 258 -12.01 -17.36 19.24
CA GLN A 258 -11.87 -18.82 19.19
C GLN A 258 -10.67 -19.23 20.03
N ALA A 259 -10.78 -20.40 20.67
CA ALA A 259 -9.66 -20.99 21.38
C ALA A 259 -8.61 -21.50 20.41
N GLU A 260 -7.36 -21.33 20.76
CA GLU A 260 -6.20 -21.89 20.05
C GLU A 260 -5.56 -22.99 20.92
N PHE A 261 -4.83 -23.89 20.27
CA PHE A 261 -4.00 -24.85 20.99
C PHE A 261 -2.64 -24.21 21.29
N THR A 262 -2.13 -24.38 22.51
CA THR A 262 -0.77 -23.89 22.82
C THR A 262 0.26 -24.52 21.90
N PRO A 263 1.20 -23.76 21.33
CA PRO A 263 2.23 -24.31 20.43
C PRO A 263 3.35 -25.08 21.15
N LYS A 264 3.11 -25.61 22.35
CA LYS A 264 4.11 -26.46 23.05
C LYS A 264 4.14 -27.86 22.49
N MET A 265 5.33 -28.33 22.09
CA MET A 265 5.59 -29.76 21.80
C MET A 265 5.36 -30.56 23.05
N ILE A 266 4.44 -31.54 22.98
CA ILE A 266 4.04 -32.44 24.08
C ILE A 266 5.22 -33.37 24.37
N GLN A 267 5.81 -33.25 25.55
CA GLN A 267 6.87 -34.15 26.00
C GLN A 267 6.40 -35.22 26.99
N THR A 268 5.20 -35.12 27.56
CA THR A 268 4.68 -36.10 28.50
C THR A 268 3.17 -36.36 28.37
N LYS A 269 2.74 -37.58 28.73
CA LYS A 269 1.34 -38.05 28.67
C LYS A 269 0.35 -37.27 29.59
N GLU A 270 0.83 -36.40 30.48
CA GLU A 270 0.02 -35.66 31.48
C GLU A 270 -0.26 -34.20 31.12
N GLU A 271 0.44 -33.63 30.16
CA GLU A 271 0.12 -32.28 29.64
C GLU A 271 -1.01 -32.38 28.61
N ARG A 272 -2.26 -32.38 29.11
CA ARG A 272 -3.45 -32.22 28.28
C ARG A 272 -3.32 -30.86 27.54
N VAL A 273 -3.49 -30.91 26.23
CA VAL A 273 -3.60 -29.71 25.39
C VAL A 273 -4.63 -28.77 25.99
N THR A 274 -4.19 -27.73 26.67
CA THR A 274 -5.09 -26.75 27.29
C THR A 274 -5.50 -25.76 26.23
N GLN A 275 -6.80 -25.64 25.98
CA GLN A 275 -7.33 -24.58 25.12
C GLN A 275 -7.05 -23.23 25.77
N VAL A 276 -6.46 -22.35 25.00
CA VAL A 276 -6.12 -20.98 25.43
C VAL A 276 -6.71 -19.99 24.44
N TYR A 277 -6.90 -18.76 24.90
CA TYR A 277 -7.32 -17.65 24.04
C TYR A 277 -6.16 -16.70 23.87
N ALA A 278 -5.86 -16.36 22.61
CA ALA A 278 -4.86 -15.35 22.32
C ALA A 278 -5.42 -13.96 22.62
N ILE A 279 -4.61 -13.11 23.23
CA ILE A 279 -4.86 -11.69 23.40
C ILE A 279 -3.70 -10.91 22.78
N LYS A 280 -3.98 -9.70 22.29
CA LYS A 280 -2.94 -8.78 21.84
C LYS A 280 -2.92 -7.55 22.74
N VAL A 281 -1.74 -7.21 23.19
CA VAL A 281 -1.48 -6.05 24.02
C VAL A 281 -0.58 -5.10 23.26
N LYS A 282 -1.03 -3.86 23.03
CA LYS A 282 -0.18 -2.80 22.44
C LYS A 282 0.72 -2.22 23.52
N VAL A 283 2.02 -2.28 23.27
CA VAL A 283 3.06 -1.78 24.18
C VAL A 283 3.91 -0.73 23.45
N PRO A 284 3.94 0.52 23.92
CA PRO A 284 4.84 1.55 23.39
C PRO A 284 6.30 1.15 23.57
N ASN A 285 7.14 1.45 22.57
CA ASN A 285 8.55 1.09 22.55
C ASN A 285 9.43 2.29 22.11
N PRO A 286 9.32 3.45 22.77
CA PRO A 286 10.03 4.66 22.35
C PRO A 286 11.55 4.51 22.41
N ASP A 287 12.06 3.70 23.33
CA ASP A 287 13.51 3.48 23.52
C ASP A 287 14.05 2.33 22.66
N GLY A 288 13.21 1.65 21.88
CA GLY A 288 13.60 0.53 21.01
C GLY A 288 14.10 -0.72 21.76
N ILE A 289 13.74 -0.86 23.03
CA ILE A 289 14.17 -1.98 23.90
C ILE A 289 13.50 -3.28 23.45
N LEU A 290 12.22 -3.22 23.13
CA LEU A 290 11.47 -4.38 22.70
C LEU A 290 11.89 -4.79 21.27
N LYS A 291 12.01 -6.10 21.06
CA LYS A 291 12.32 -6.68 19.75
C LYS A 291 11.24 -7.70 19.36
N ILE A 292 11.06 -7.88 18.07
CA ILE A 292 10.16 -8.92 17.53
C ILE A 292 10.69 -10.29 17.96
N GLY A 293 9.81 -11.16 18.47
CA GLY A 293 10.13 -12.49 18.97
C GLY A 293 10.66 -12.53 20.42
N MET A 294 10.78 -11.37 21.08
CA MET A 294 11.14 -11.29 22.51
C MET A 294 9.99 -11.84 23.34
N PRO A 295 10.28 -12.73 24.36
CA PRO A 295 9.27 -13.29 25.23
C PRO A 295 8.73 -12.30 26.26
#